data_7af863fdd2303d0e17b4cd2d87764a1e
#
_entry.id   7af863fdd2303d0e17b4cd2d87764a1e
#
_cell.length_a   1.000
_cell.length_b   1.000
_cell.length_c   1.000
_cell.angle_alpha   90.00
_cell.angle_beta   90.00
_cell.angle_gamma   90.00
#
_symmetry.space_group_name_H-M   'P 1'
#
loop_
_entity.id
_entity.type
_entity.pdbx_description
1 polymer ?
#
loop_
_entity_poly.entity_id
_entity_poly.type
_entity_poly.pdbx_seq_one_letter_code
_entity_poly.pdbx_strand_id
1 'polypeptide(L)'
;MNKKQLQHLESRLLDERARVMKELGYYDESFNNTLQSSDGDLSSYSFHMADQGTDTMEREKQFLFASQEGRYLWHVNQALRRMYAEPDNFGKCHQCGTEIAFERLDALPHARLCITCKEKEEDEKRR
;
A
#
# COMPACT_ATOMS: atom_id res chain seq x y z
N MET A 1 12.13 -1.06 -12.57
CA MET A 1 12.53 -1.27 -11.17
C MET A 1 13.11 -2.67 -11.04
N ASN A 2 14.26 -2.82 -10.40
CA ASN A 2 14.88 -4.13 -10.25
C ASN A 2 14.31 -4.86 -9.01
N LYS A 3 14.66 -6.14 -8.90
CA LYS A 3 14.14 -7.01 -7.83
C LYS A 3 14.51 -6.49 -6.43
N LYS A 4 15.74 -5.98 -6.27
CA LYS A 4 16.20 -5.45 -4.98
C LYS A 4 15.41 -4.22 -4.57
N GLN A 5 15.13 -3.34 -5.51
CA GLN A 5 14.33 -2.15 -5.25
C GLN A 5 12.90 -2.52 -4.86
N LEU A 6 12.33 -3.50 -5.56
CA LEU A 6 10.98 -3.98 -5.25
C LEU A 6 10.90 -4.59 -3.85
N GLN A 7 11.89 -5.39 -3.49
CA GLN A 7 11.96 -5.98 -2.14
C GLN A 7 12.12 -4.92 -1.06
N HIS A 8 12.92 -3.90 -1.34
CA HIS A 8 13.09 -2.79 -0.40
C HIS A 8 11.77 -2.06 -0.17
N LEU A 9 11.03 -1.78 -1.25
CA LEU A 9 9.74 -1.10 -1.14
C LEU A 9 8.69 -1.96 -0.44
N GLU A 10 8.72 -3.27 -0.68
CA GLU A 10 7.84 -4.19 0.06
C GLU A 10 8.11 -4.10 1.57
N SER A 11 9.38 -4.15 1.95
CA SER A 11 9.77 -4.01 3.35
C SER A 11 9.30 -2.68 3.93
N ARG A 12 9.45 -1.59 3.17
CA ARG A 12 8.98 -0.28 3.60
C ARG A 12 7.47 -0.27 3.82
N LEU A 13 6.71 -0.86 2.90
CA LEU A 13 5.26 -0.92 3.02
C LEU A 13 4.82 -1.76 4.21
N LEU A 14 5.46 -2.90 4.42
CA LEU A 14 5.14 -3.76 5.56
C LEU A 14 5.46 -3.09 6.89
N ASP A 15 6.57 -2.37 6.97
CA ASP A 15 6.94 -1.61 8.17
C ASP A 15 5.91 -0.51 8.46
N GLU A 16 5.52 0.23 7.44
CA GLU A 16 4.52 1.29 7.59
C GLU A 16 3.16 0.71 8.01
N ARG A 17 2.79 -0.42 7.42
CA ARG A 17 1.56 -1.12 7.77
C ARG A 17 1.55 -1.51 9.25
N ALA A 18 2.63 -2.12 9.70
CA ALA A 18 2.74 -2.57 11.10
C ALA A 18 2.67 -1.37 12.06
N ARG A 19 3.36 -0.29 11.74
CA ARG A 19 3.38 0.92 12.56
C ARG A 19 1.98 1.51 12.71
N VAL A 20 1.27 1.68 11.60
CA VAL A 20 -0.06 2.29 11.61
C VAL A 20 -1.08 1.38 12.28
N MET A 21 -1.00 0.08 12.05
CA MET A 21 -1.90 -0.87 12.72
C MET A 21 -1.73 -0.83 14.23
N LYS A 22 -0.50 -0.68 14.69
CA LYS A 22 -0.23 -0.53 16.13
C LYS A 22 -0.85 0.77 16.67
N GLU A 23 -0.70 1.87 15.95
CA GLU A 23 -1.28 3.16 16.33
C GLU A 23 -2.80 3.10 16.40
N LEU A 24 -3.42 2.33 15.52
CA LEU A 24 -4.88 2.16 15.48
C LEU A 24 -5.40 1.16 16.50
N GLY A 25 -4.52 0.47 17.20
CA GLY A 25 -4.92 -0.54 18.18
C GLY A 25 -5.33 -1.87 17.57
N TYR A 26 -4.99 -2.12 16.31
CA TYR A 26 -5.27 -3.40 15.64
C TYR A 26 -4.18 -4.42 15.88
N TYR A 27 -3.42 -4.26 16.93
CA TYR A 27 -2.36 -5.19 17.27
C TYR A 27 -2.96 -6.44 17.92
N ASP A 28 -3.26 -7.42 17.08
CA ASP A 28 -3.75 -8.72 17.50
C ASP A 28 -2.62 -9.72 17.34
N GLU A 29 -2.30 -10.45 18.41
CA GLU A 29 -1.24 -11.45 18.39
C GLU A 29 -1.45 -12.50 17.30
N SER A 30 -2.69 -12.94 17.10
CA SER A 30 -2.99 -13.94 16.07
C SER A 30 -2.71 -13.41 14.67
N PHE A 31 -3.04 -12.15 14.42
CA PHE A 31 -2.76 -11.50 13.15
C PHE A 31 -1.26 -11.32 12.94
N ASN A 32 -0.57 -10.85 13.97
CA ASN A 32 0.87 -10.66 13.93
C ASN A 32 1.61 -11.98 13.73
N ASN A 33 1.17 -13.05 14.39
CA ASN A 33 1.74 -14.39 14.21
C ASN A 33 1.53 -14.89 12.79
N THR A 34 0.38 -14.62 12.21
CA THR A 34 0.10 -15.00 10.83
C THR A 34 1.06 -14.30 9.86
N LEU A 35 1.34 -13.02 10.11
CA LEU A 35 2.28 -12.26 9.29
C LEU A 35 3.72 -12.71 9.49
N GLN A 36 4.11 -13.01 10.75
CA GLN A 36 5.49 -13.40 11.08
C GLN A 36 5.82 -14.85 10.72
N SER A 37 4.85 -15.74 10.77
CA SER A 37 5.06 -17.13 10.39
C SER A 37 5.09 -17.30 8.88
N SER A 38 4.81 -16.25 8.15
CA SER A 38 4.78 -16.30 6.71
C SER A 38 6.08 -15.77 6.12
N ASP A 39 6.73 -16.59 5.35
CA ASP A 39 7.67 -16.13 4.32
C ASP A 39 6.88 -15.26 3.37
N GLY A 40 6.86 -14.04 3.32
CA GLY A 40 6.19 -13.22 2.32
C GLY A 40 5.02 -13.83 1.53
N ASP A 41 5.02 -15.16 1.36
CA ASP A 41 3.99 -15.91 0.62
C ASP A 41 2.63 -15.89 1.33
N LEU A 42 2.63 -15.99 2.64
CA LEU A 42 1.39 -15.92 3.42
C LEU A 42 0.82 -14.49 3.45
N SER A 43 1.67 -13.47 3.42
CA SER A 43 1.23 -12.09 3.30
C SER A 43 0.54 -11.87 1.95
N SER A 44 1.16 -12.37 0.88
CA SER A 44 0.58 -12.35 -0.47
C SER A 44 -0.77 -13.06 -0.50
N TYR A 45 -0.84 -14.24 0.11
CA TYR A 45 -2.07 -15.03 0.17
C TYR A 45 -3.17 -14.27 0.91
N SER A 46 -2.83 -13.65 2.04
CA SER A 46 -3.80 -12.87 2.81
C SER A 46 -4.36 -11.70 2.01
N PHE A 47 -3.51 -11.00 1.26
CA PHE A 47 -3.97 -9.90 0.42
C PHE A 47 -4.83 -10.39 -0.74
N HIS A 48 -4.50 -11.54 -1.33
CA HIS A 48 -5.32 -12.13 -2.38
C HIS A 48 -6.70 -12.56 -1.87
N MET A 49 -6.75 -13.15 -0.69
CA MET A 49 -8.02 -13.54 -0.10
C MET A 49 -8.90 -12.33 0.19
N ALA A 50 -8.31 -11.23 0.63
CA ALA A 50 -9.04 -9.98 0.87
C ALA A 50 -9.63 -9.42 -0.43
N ASP A 51 -8.95 -9.62 -1.57
CA ASP A 51 -9.44 -9.13 -2.86
C ASP A 51 -10.63 -9.90 -3.40
N GLN A 52 -10.95 -11.07 -2.85
CA GLN A 52 -12.06 -11.89 -3.32
C GLN A 52 -13.42 -11.44 -2.80
N GLY A 53 -13.45 -10.55 -1.82
CA GLY A 53 -14.73 -10.08 -1.25
C GLY A 53 -14.90 -8.58 -1.44
N THR A 54 -15.61 -8.15 -2.49
CA THR A 54 -15.87 -6.73 -2.76
C THR A 54 -16.57 -6.05 -1.58
N ASP A 55 -17.58 -6.71 -0.98
CA ASP A 55 -18.31 -6.18 0.17
C ASP A 55 -17.40 -6.03 1.38
N THR A 56 -16.49 -6.98 1.58
CA THR A 56 -15.52 -6.94 2.67
C THR A 56 -14.55 -5.77 2.48
N MET A 57 -14.11 -5.54 1.23
CA MET A 57 -13.23 -4.41 0.91
C MET A 57 -13.91 -3.09 1.19
N GLU A 58 -15.18 -2.94 0.81
CA GLU A 58 -15.91 -1.70 1.04
C GLU A 58 -16.10 -1.42 2.54
N ARG A 59 -16.40 -2.45 3.32
CA ARG A 59 -16.53 -2.31 4.78
C ARG A 59 -15.20 -1.92 5.41
N GLU A 60 -14.11 -2.55 4.97
CA GLU A 60 -12.77 -2.21 5.42
C GLU A 60 -12.45 -0.76 5.11
N LYS A 61 -12.73 -0.33 3.88
CA LYS A 61 -12.50 1.04 3.44
C LYS A 61 -13.28 2.04 4.29
N GLN A 62 -14.57 1.80 4.50
CA GLN A 62 -15.42 2.67 5.31
C GLN A 62 -14.89 2.79 6.73
N PHE A 63 -14.50 1.67 7.31
CA PHE A 63 -13.96 1.64 8.65
C PHE A 63 -12.63 2.41 8.75
N LEU A 64 -11.72 2.16 7.81
CA LEU A 64 -10.41 2.80 7.81
C LEU A 64 -10.50 4.30 7.48
N PHE A 65 -11.48 4.69 6.67
CA PHE A 65 -11.61 6.09 6.28
C PHE A 65 -12.17 6.98 7.40
N ALA A 66 -12.50 6.42 8.55
CA ALA A 66 -12.95 7.22 9.70
C ALA A 66 -11.83 8.08 10.30
N SER A 67 -10.56 7.74 10.05
CA SER A 67 -9.43 8.51 10.57
C SER A 67 -8.36 8.72 9.49
N GLN A 68 -7.46 9.70 9.72
CA GLN A 68 -6.33 9.92 8.81
C GLN A 68 -5.39 8.72 8.78
N GLU A 69 -5.11 8.15 9.94
CA GLU A 69 -4.24 6.99 10.07
C GLU A 69 -4.84 5.79 9.34
N GLY A 70 -6.15 5.62 9.46
CA GLY A 70 -6.85 4.55 8.74
C GLY A 70 -6.81 4.74 7.24
N ARG A 71 -7.01 5.98 6.74
CA ARG A 71 -6.89 6.27 5.31
C ARG A 71 -5.49 5.97 4.80
N TYR A 72 -4.48 6.32 5.57
CA TYR A 72 -3.10 6.00 5.22
C TYR A 72 -2.88 4.49 5.14
N LEU A 73 -3.38 3.76 6.14
CA LEU A 73 -3.29 2.29 6.14
C LEU A 73 -3.97 1.69 4.92
N TRP A 74 -5.14 2.21 4.54
CA TRP A 74 -5.83 1.73 3.35
C TRP A 74 -4.97 1.88 2.10
N HIS A 75 -4.32 3.05 1.93
CA HIS A 75 -3.45 3.29 0.79
C HIS A 75 -2.22 2.39 0.80
N VAL A 76 -1.64 2.13 1.97
CA VAL A 76 -0.52 1.20 2.12
C VAL A 76 -0.95 -0.22 1.71
N ASN A 77 -2.11 -0.66 2.17
CA ASN A 77 -2.64 -1.98 1.82
C ASN A 77 -2.91 -2.09 0.31
N GLN A 78 -3.43 -1.03 -0.31
CA GLN A 78 -3.65 -1.01 -1.75
C GLN A 78 -2.34 -1.10 -2.52
N ALA A 79 -1.31 -0.43 -2.04
CA ALA A 79 0.02 -0.51 -2.67
C ALA A 79 0.57 -1.94 -2.60
N LEU A 80 0.42 -2.61 -1.46
CA LEU A 80 0.84 -4.01 -1.32
C LEU A 80 0.08 -4.92 -2.27
N ARG A 81 -1.23 -4.72 -2.41
CA ARG A 81 -2.05 -5.50 -3.34
C ARG A 81 -1.55 -5.32 -4.78
N ARG A 82 -1.27 -4.08 -5.18
CA ARG A 82 -0.74 -3.82 -6.53
C ARG A 82 0.61 -4.50 -6.73
N MET A 83 1.47 -4.43 -5.73
CA MET A 83 2.80 -5.03 -5.80
C MET A 83 2.74 -6.54 -5.99
N TYR A 84 1.86 -7.20 -5.25
CA TYR A 84 1.73 -8.66 -5.34
C TYR A 84 0.98 -9.11 -6.59
N ALA A 85 -0.01 -8.33 -7.04
CA ALA A 85 -0.79 -8.68 -8.22
C ALA A 85 -0.02 -8.46 -9.52
N GLU A 86 0.69 -7.33 -9.62
CA GLU A 86 1.40 -6.94 -10.82
C GLU A 86 2.76 -6.32 -10.48
N PRO A 87 3.74 -7.14 -10.05
CA PRO A 87 5.03 -6.59 -9.62
C PRO A 87 5.76 -5.84 -10.74
N ASP A 88 5.58 -6.23 -11.99
CA ASP A 88 6.22 -5.57 -13.12
C ASP A 88 5.67 -4.16 -13.38
N ASN A 89 4.45 -3.91 -12.97
CA ASN A 89 3.80 -2.61 -13.14
C ASN A 89 3.86 -1.74 -11.89
N PHE A 90 4.36 -2.27 -10.80
CA PHE A 90 4.48 -1.50 -9.57
C PHE A 90 5.47 -0.35 -9.74
N GLY A 91 5.11 0.83 -9.24
CA GLY A 91 5.98 2.00 -9.33
C GLY A 91 5.75 2.86 -10.56
N LYS A 92 4.73 2.55 -11.36
CA LYS A 92 4.36 3.37 -12.52
C LYS A 92 3.22 4.32 -12.14
N CYS A 93 3.30 5.53 -12.64
CA CYS A 93 2.26 6.52 -12.41
C CYS A 93 0.93 6.06 -13.02
N HIS A 94 -0.14 6.13 -12.24
CA HIS A 94 -1.47 5.69 -12.70
C HIS A 94 -2.06 6.63 -13.76
N GLN A 95 -1.56 7.84 -13.86
CA GLN A 95 -2.09 8.84 -14.77
C GLN A 95 -1.34 8.91 -16.09
N CYS A 96 0.00 8.98 -16.03
CA CYS A 96 0.81 9.15 -17.25
C CYS A 96 1.61 7.90 -17.63
N GLY A 97 1.65 6.88 -16.78
CA GLY A 97 2.35 5.63 -17.08
C GLY A 97 3.87 5.68 -16.93
N THR A 98 4.43 6.84 -16.64
CA THR A 98 5.86 7.00 -16.44
C THR A 98 6.30 6.36 -15.13
N GLU A 99 7.51 5.87 -15.06
CA GLU A 99 8.04 5.34 -13.81
C GLU A 99 8.19 6.45 -12.78
N ILE A 100 7.70 6.18 -11.57
CA ILE A 100 7.89 7.08 -10.43
C ILE A 100 9.33 6.91 -9.94
N ALA A 101 10.00 8.03 -9.66
CA ALA A 101 11.38 8.00 -9.17
C ALA A 101 11.49 7.14 -7.92
N PHE A 102 12.52 6.32 -7.84
CA PHE A 102 12.72 5.42 -6.70
C PHE A 102 12.82 6.21 -5.38
N GLU A 103 13.47 7.35 -5.39
CA GLU A 103 13.61 8.21 -4.21
C GLU A 103 12.24 8.66 -3.69
N ARG A 104 11.31 8.95 -4.60
CA ARG A 104 9.95 9.31 -4.20
C ARG A 104 9.21 8.11 -3.60
N LEU A 105 9.37 6.93 -4.20
CA LEU A 105 8.75 5.70 -3.68
C LEU A 105 9.35 5.29 -2.35
N ASP A 106 10.64 5.52 -2.14
CA ASP A 106 11.27 5.22 -0.86
C ASP A 106 10.71 6.12 0.26
N ALA A 107 10.45 7.38 -0.05
CA ALA A 107 9.83 8.31 0.90
C ALA A 107 8.33 8.05 1.06
N LEU A 108 7.64 7.76 -0.05
CA LEU A 108 6.20 7.55 -0.10
C LEU A 108 5.90 6.24 -0.84
N PRO A 109 6.09 5.09 -0.18
CA PRO A 109 5.97 3.80 -0.89
C PRO A 109 4.56 3.48 -1.40
N HIS A 110 3.55 4.20 -0.94
CA HIS A 110 2.18 4.05 -1.40
C HIS A 110 1.83 4.99 -2.55
N ALA A 111 2.79 5.80 -3.04
CA ALA A 111 2.52 6.78 -4.09
C ALA A 111 1.99 6.12 -5.37
N ARG A 112 0.95 6.70 -5.95
CA ARG A 112 0.34 6.26 -7.20
C ARG A 112 0.66 7.17 -8.37
N LEU A 113 1.09 8.39 -8.09
CA LEU A 113 1.34 9.42 -9.09
C LEU A 113 2.79 9.88 -9.04
N CYS A 114 3.35 10.18 -10.20
CA CYS A 114 4.62 10.87 -10.26
C CYS A 114 4.45 12.30 -9.75
N ILE A 115 5.56 12.97 -9.47
CA ILE A 115 5.48 14.31 -8.87
C ILE A 115 4.74 15.31 -9.76
N THR A 116 4.94 15.23 -11.07
CA THR A 116 4.28 16.13 -12.03
C THR A 116 2.76 15.94 -12.00
N CYS A 117 2.29 14.69 -12.03
CA CYS A 117 0.86 14.41 -11.99
C CYS A 117 0.25 14.77 -10.65
N LYS A 118 1.00 14.58 -9.56
CA LYS A 118 0.54 14.95 -8.21
C LYS A 118 0.38 16.46 -8.09
N GLU A 119 1.32 17.23 -8.63
CA GLU A 119 1.24 18.67 -8.63
C GLU A 119 0.03 19.18 -9.43
N LYS A 120 -0.25 18.54 -10.57
CA LYS A 120 -1.45 18.88 -11.37
C LYS A 120 -2.73 18.60 -10.60
N GLU A 121 -2.80 17.47 -9.91
CA GLU A 121 -3.95 17.12 -9.09
C GLU A 121 -4.19 18.14 -7.98
N GLU A 122 -3.13 18.55 -7.31
CA GLU A 122 -3.20 19.55 -6.25
C GLU A 122 -3.64 20.92 -6.78
N ASP A 123 -3.14 21.31 -7.95
CA ASP A 123 -3.54 22.58 -8.58
C ASP A 123 -5.02 22.57 -8.95
N GLU A 124 -5.52 21.45 -9.48
CA GLU A 124 -6.95 21.29 -9.79
C GLU A 124 -7.83 21.40 -8.55
N LYS A 125 -7.38 20.84 -7.43
CA LYS A 125 -8.12 20.89 -6.18
C LYS A 125 -8.17 22.29 -5.57
N ARG A 126 -7.20 23.13 -5.88
CA ARG A 126 -7.16 24.52 -5.40
C ARG A 126 -8.09 25.45 -6.16
N ARG A 127 -8.58 25.03 -7.33
CA ARG A 127 -9.53 25.76 -8.13
C ARG A 127 -10.96 25.32 -7.77
#